data_5a0bac6452403da9f99fc5fc66adc608
#
_entry.id   5a0bac6452403da9f99fc5fc66adc608
#
_cell.length_a   1.000
_cell.length_b   1.000
_cell.length_c   1.000
_cell.angle_alpha   90.00
_cell.angle_beta   90.00
_cell.angle_gamma   90.00
#
_symmetry.space_group_name_H-M   'P 1'
#
loop_
_entity.id
_entity.type
_entity.pdbx_description
1 polymer ?
#
loop_
_entity_poly.entity_id
_entity_poly.type
_entity_poly.pdbx_seq_one_letter_code
_entity_poly.pdbx_strand_id
1 'polypeptide(L)'
;MGRIYNNIVETVGRTPLVRLNKVTAGLDATILLKCEFFNPLGSVKDRIGMAMIEAAEKSGQLTKETTIIEPTSGNTGIALAFVAAAKGYKIILTMPETGSLERRTLLALLGAKLVLTPGAEGMKGAINRALELQKEIPNSWIPQQFDNPANPEIHRKTTAVEIWEDTDGKVDIVVSAVGTGGTITGCVEVIKPKKPSFQAIAVEPKDSPVITQTLQGQPIKPGPHKIQGTGAGFIPKNLHLKDSKGNGQIVDCITVSNEDSFVMARRLAKEEGILAGISTGANVVAAIEVAKRPENKGKMIVTIACSTGERYLSTALAAEAKAEVGG
;
A
#
# COMPACT_ATOMS: atom_id res chain seq x y z
N MET A 1 -4.66 -25.57 -18.08
CA MET A 1 -4.14 -26.51 -17.06
C MET A 1 -4.59 -26.01 -15.69
N GLY A 2 -5.11 -26.90 -14.84
CA GLY A 2 -5.46 -26.59 -13.45
C GLY A 2 -4.20 -26.18 -12.66
N ARG A 3 -4.35 -25.24 -11.72
CA ARG A 3 -3.28 -24.82 -10.83
C ARG A 3 -3.58 -25.31 -9.42
N ILE A 4 -2.72 -26.13 -8.87
CA ILE A 4 -2.70 -26.48 -7.45
C ILE A 4 -1.49 -25.80 -6.85
N TYR A 5 -1.71 -24.96 -5.82
CA TYR A 5 -0.67 -24.24 -5.11
C TYR A 5 -0.23 -25.04 -3.89
N ASN A 6 1.07 -25.04 -3.58
CA ASN A 6 1.61 -25.78 -2.43
C ASN A 6 1.26 -25.11 -1.09
N ASN A 7 1.11 -23.80 -1.09
CA ASN A 7 0.69 -23.00 0.06
C ASN A 7 0.04 -21.69 -0.39
N ILE A 8 -0.59 -21.01 0.57
CA ILE A 8 -1.34 -19.76 0.31
C ILE A 8 -0.45 -18.61 -0.20
N VAL A 9 0.85 -18.58 0.13
CA VAL A 9 1.76 -17.51 -0.31
C VAL A 9 1.93 -17.50 -1.82
N GLU A 10 1.88 -18.65 -2.49
CA GLU A 10 1.99 -18.77 -3.94
C GLU A 10 0.81 -18.14 -4.71
N THR A 11 -0.27 -17.79 -4.02
CA THR A 11 -1.43 -17.13 -4.62
C THR A 11 -1.33 -15.61 -4.65
N VAL A 12 -0.25 -15.04 -4.09
CA VAL A 12 -0.01 -13.57 -4.09
C VAL A 12 0.19 -13.06 -5.52
N GLY A 13 -0.45 -11.95 -5.83
CA GLY A 13 -0.33 -11.30 -7.14
C GLY A 13 -1.42 -11.70 -8.13
N ARG A 14 -1.22 -11.38 -9.41
CA ARG A 14 -2.19 -11.56 -10.51
C ARG A 14 -3.57 -10.99 -10.19
N THR A 15 -3.58 -9.85 -9.54
CA THR A 15 -4.80 -9.15 -9.18
C THR A 15 -5.44 -8.52 -10.41
N PRO A 16 -6.78 -8.50 -10.53
CA PRO A 16 -7.45 -7.98 -11.71
C PRO A 16 -7.37 -6.46 -11.84
N LEU A 17 -7.47 -5.98 -13.09
CA LEU A 17 -7.84 -4.62 -13.43
C LEU A 17 -9.35 -4.53 -13.66
N VAL A 18 -10.02 -3.58 -13.01
CA VAL A 18 -11.44 -3.31 -13.15
C VAL A 18 -11.67 -1.89 -13.66
N ARG A 19 -12.44 -1.73 -14.74
CA ARG A 19 -12.81 -0.41 -15.24
C ARG A 19 -13.83 0.24 -14.30
N LEU A 20 -13.58 1.46 -13.88
CA LEU A 20 -14.56 2.29 -13.19
C LEU A 20 -15.52 2.93 -14.20
N ASN A 21 -16.80 2.94 -13.89
CA ASN A 21 -17.84 3.37 -14.83
C ASN A 21 -18.69 4.51 -14.26
N LYS A 22 -19.36 4.30 -13.12
CA LYS A 22 -20.32 5.25 -12.56
C LYS A 22 -19.64 6.44 -11.92
N VAL A 23 -18.62 6.20 -11.08
CA VAL A 23 -17.86 7.27 -10.42
C VAL A 23 -17.01 8.08 -11.39
N THR A 24 -16.80 7.58 -12.62
CA THR A 24 -16.03 8.21 -13.69
C THR A 24 -16.89 8.65 -14.87
N ALA A 25 -18.22 8.64 -14.72
CA ALA A 25 -19.14 9.04 -15.79
C ALA A 25 -18.84 10.47 -16.30
N GLY A 26 -18.83 10.63 -17.62
CA GLY A 26 -18.55 11.92 -18.27
C GLY A 26 -17.07 12.26 -18.44
N LEU A 27 -16.14 11.39 -18.02
CA LEU A 27 -14.72 11.57 -18.31
C LEU A 27 -14.35 10.98 -19.67
N ASP A 28 -13.51 11.68 -20.41
CA ASP A 28 -12.96 11.19 -21.68
C ASP A 28 -11.82 10.16 -21.50
N ALA A 29 -11.17 10.17 -20.34
CA ALA A 29 -10.13 9.20 -19.98
C ALA A 29 -10.74 7.91 -19.43
N THR A 30 -10.06 6.78 -19.62
CA THR A 30 -10.43 5.49 -19.00
C THR A 30 -9.67 5.30 -17.69
N ILE A 31 -10.38 5.09 -16.58
CA ILE A 31 -9.77 4.79 -15.29
C ILE A 31 -9.95 3.31 -14.96
N LEU A 32 -8.84 2.62 -14.74
CA LEU A 32 -8.76 1.22 -14.34
C LEU A 32 -8.28 1.13 -12.90
N LEU A 33 -8.91 0.26 -12.12
CA LEU A 33 -8.58 0.00 -10.72
C LEU A 33 -7.85 -1.32 -10.59
N LYS A 34 -6.59 -1.31 -10.18
CA LYS A 34 -5.81 -2.52 -9.85
C LYS A 34 -6.24 -3.02 -8.48
N CYS A 35 -7.01 -4.10 -8.44
CA CYS A 35 -7.71 -4.57 -7.25
C CYS A 35 -6.80 -5.42 -6.34
N GLU A 36 -5.88 -4.78 -5.61
CA GLU A 36 -4.92 -5.44 -4.73
C GLU A 36 -5.55 -6.14 -3.52
N PHE A 37 -6.83 -5.90 -3.25
CA PHE A 37 -7.58 -6.64 -2.23
C PHE A 37 -7.94 -8.09 -2.66
N PHE A 38 -7.65 -8.50 -3.90
CA PHE A 38 -7.70 -9.89 -4.32
C PHE A 38 -6.47 -10.71 -3.89
N ASN A 39 -5.44 -10.08 -3.35
CA ASN A 39 -4.39 -10.83 -2.68
C ASN A 39 -4.95 -11.63 -1.48
N PRO A 40 -4.34 -12.75 -1.07
CA PRO A 40 -4.91 -13.70 -0.10
C PRO A 40 -5.32 -13.09 1.23
N LEU A 41 -4.59 -12.09 1.74
CA LEU A 41 -4.97 -11.34 2.94
C LEU A 41 -5.51 -9.95 2.62
N GLY A 42 -6.01 -9.74 1.40
CA GLY A 42 -6.82 -8.60 1.02
C GLY A 42 -6.07 -7.26 0.95
N SER A 43 -4.76 -7.25 0.66
CA SER A 43 -4.05 -5.98 0.46
C SER A 43 -2.80 -6.08 -0.43
N VAL A 44 -2.38 -4.94 -0.96
CA VAL A 44 -1.11 -4.77 -1.69
C VAL A 44 0.12 -5.18 -0.87
N LYS A 45 0.02 -5.18 0.46
CA LYS A 45 1.13 -5.50 1.36
C LYS A 45 1.46 -7.00 1.37
N ASP A 46 0.57 -7.86 0.90
CA ASP A 46 0.83 -9.28 0.76
C ASP A 46 2.02 -9.53 -0.16
N ARG A 47 2.16 -8.71 -1.22
CA ARG A 47 3.32 -8.76 -2.13
C ARG A 47 4.63 -8.47 -1.40
N ILE A 48 4.69 -7.40 -0.63
CA ILE A 48 5.94 -7.03 0.06
C ILE A 48 6.22 -7.94 1.25
N GLY A 49 5.20 -8.43 1.96
CA GLY A 49 5.35 -9.41 3.03
C GLY A 49 6.02 -10.69 2.54
N MET A 50 5.54 -11.23 1.43
CA MET A 50 6.16 -12.37 0.74
C MET A 50 7.59 -12.04 0.31
N ALA A 51 7.78 -10.95 -0.44
CA ALA A 51 9.05 -10.64 -1.06
C ALA A 51 10.18 -10.37 -0.06
N MET A 52 9.90 -9.65 1.03
CA MET A 52 10.90 -9.36 2.06
C MET A 52 11.35 -10.63 2.77
N ILE A 53 10.41 -11.53 3.11
CA ILE A 53 10.73 -12.82 3.75
C ILE A 53 11.55 -13.69 2.78
N GLU A 54 11.13 -13.84 1.53
CA GLU A 54 11.86 -14.64 0.54
C GLU A 54 13.25 -14.09 0.21
N ALA A 55 13.40 -12.76 0.17
CA ALA A 55 14.72 -12.16 0.00
C ALA A 55 15.64 -12.44 1.20
N ALA A 56 15.12 -12.39 2.42
CA ALA A 56 15.88 -12.69 3.64
C ALA A 56 16.24 -14.20 3.74
N GLU A 57 15.33 -15.09 3.34
CA GLU A 57 15.63 -16.53 3.19
C GLU A 57 16.80 -16.76 2.23
N LYS A 58 16.69 -16.16 1.03
CA LYS A 58 17.70 -16.30 -0.03
C LYS A 58 19.08 -15.77 0.37
N SER A 59 19.12 -14.70 1.16
CA SER A 59 20.37 -14.10 1.64
C SER A 59 20.95 -14.76 2.88
N GLY A 60 20.22 -15.71 3.49
CA GLY A 60 20.61 -16.37 4.74
C GLY A 60 20.38 -15.50 6.00
N GLN A 61 19.75 -14.33 5.88
CA GLN A 61 19.39 -13.49 7.03
C GLN A 61 18.23 -14.07 7.84
N LEU A 62 17.39 -14.88 7.22
CA LEU A 62 16.25 -15.54 7.85
C LEU A 62 16.38 -17.07 7.76
N THR A 63 16.51 -17.69 8.93
CA THR A 63 16.49 -19.15 9.10
C THR A 63 15.26 -19.57 9.90
N LYS A 64 15.02 -20.87 10.08
CA LYS A 64 13.87 -21.38 10.85
C LYS A 64 13.90 -20.98 12.33
N GLU A 65 15.07 -20.72 12.88
CA GLU A 65 15.27 -20.29 14.25
C GLU A 65 15.17 -18.78 14.42
N THR A 66 15.19 -18.01 13.31
CA THR A 66 15.15 -16.55 13.34
C THR A 66 13.74 -16.05 13.70
N THR A 67 13.65 -15.11 14.61
CA THR A 67 12.40 -14.42 14.93
C THR A 67 12.25 -13.15 14.09
N ILE A 68 11.17 -13.04 13.36
CA ILE A 68 10.82 -11.81 12.61
C ILE A 68 10.26 -10.79 13.61
N ILE A 69 10.72 -9.54 13.55
CA ILE A 69 10.20 -8.44 14.38
C ILE A 69 9.86 -7.28 13.44
N GLU A 70 8.65 -6.71 13.49
CA GLU A 70 8.31 -5.52 12.69
C GLU A 70 7.43 -4.55 13.48
N PRO A 71 7.80 -3.25 13.50
CA PRO A 71 6.93 -2.22 14.07
C PRO A 71 5.85 -1.84 13.06
N THR A 72 4.63 -2.34 13.27
CA THR A 72 3.52 -2.05 12.35
C THR A 72 2.16 -2.32 12.98
N SER A 73 1.23 -1.42 12.75
CA SER A 73 -0.18 -1.58 13.11
C SER A 73 -1.09 -1.80 11.90
N GLY A 74 -0.50 -1.94 10.70
CA GLY A 74 -1.24 -1.93 9.43
C GLY A 74 -1.20 -3.24 8.65
N ASN A 75 -1.52 -3.14 7.38
CA ASN A 75 -1.58 -4.27 6.44
C ASN A 75 -0.24 -5.01 6.30
N THR A 76 0.90 -4.34 6.53
CA THR A 76 2.22 -5.00 6.50
C THR A 76 2.35 -6.05 7.60
N GLY A 77 1.86 -5.77 8.81
CA GLY A 77 1.84 -6.75 9.90
C GLY A 77 1.02 -7.99 9.54
N ILE A 78 -0.14 -7.79 8.93
CA ILE A 78 -0.99 -8.88 8.46
C ILE A 78 -0.27 -9.70 7.38
N ALA A 79 0.36 -9.01 6.43
CA ALA A 79 1.11 -9.65 5.34
C ALA A 79 2.30 -10.46 5.86
N LEU A 80 3.08 -9.92 6.78
CA LEU A 80 4.20 -10.65 7.38
C LEU A 80 3.71 -11.82 8.24
N ALA A 81 2.63 -11.64 8.99
CA ALA A 81 2.09 -12.69 9.85
C ALA A 81 1.58 -13.90 9.05
N PHE A 82 0.84 -13.68 7.94
CA PHE A 82 0.36 -14.82 7.15
C PHE A 82 1.48 -15.57 6.45
N VAL A 83 2.50 -14.84 5.93
CA VAL A 83 3.66 -15.50 5.31
C VAL A 83 4.46 -16.25 6.36
N ALA A 84 4.66 -15.67 7.54
CA ALA A 84 5.33 -16.32 8.65
C ALA A 84 4.60 -17.61 9.08
N ALA A 85 3.27 -17.55 9.22
CA ALA A 85 2.44 -18.72 9.53
C ALA A 85 2.58 -19.82 8.46
N ALA A 86 2.42 -19.46 7.18
CA ALA A 86 2.49 -20.42 6.08
C ALA A 86 3.88 -21.06 5.92
N LYS A 87 4.94 -20.32 6.24
CA LYS A 87 6.34 -20.78 6.14
C LYS A 87 6.92 -21.31 7.46
N GLY A 88 6.18 -21.22 8.58
CA GLY A 88 6.60 -21.73 9.91
C GLY A 88 7.65 -20.88 10.59
N TYR A 89 7.57 -19.54 10.48
CA TYR A 89 8.43 -18.58 11.19
C TYR A 89 7.77 -18.04 12.45
N LYS A 90 8.58 -17.71 13.45
CA LYS A 90 8.15 -16.93 14.61
C LYS A 90 8.11 -15.46 14.24
N ILE A 91 7.04 -14.76 14.64
CA ILE A 91 6.89 -13.33 14.39
C ILE A 91 6.41 -12.58 15.62
N ILE A 92 7.02 -11.44 15.89
CA ILE A 92 6.63 -10.47 16.92
C ILE A 92 6.33 -9.16 16.22
N LEU A 93 5.15 -8.60 16.49
CA LEU A 93 4.74 -7.31 15.95
C LEU A 93 4.60 -6.30 17.10
N THR A 94 5.29 -5.18 17.00
CA THR A 94 5.14 -4.07 17.95
C THR A 94 4.19 -3.03 17.38
N MET A 95 3.26 -2.55 18.20
CA MET A 95 2.25 -1.59 17.77
C MET A 95 1.70 -0.79 18.96
N PRO A 96 1.23 0.46 18.73
CA PRO A 96 0.54 1.21 19.78
C PRO A 96 -0.73 0.49 20.25
N GLU A 97 -1.02 0.58 21.54
CA GLU A 97 -2.25 0.02 22.15
C GLU A 97 -3.55 0.65 21.60
N THR A 98 -3.44 1.80 20.92
CA THR A 98 -4.56 2.44 20.20
C THR A 98 -4.98 1.70 18.93
N GLY A 99 -4.23 0.68 18.52
CA GLY A 99 -4.64 -0.19 17.39
C GLY A 99 -5.96 -0.91 17.70
N SER A 100 -6.86 -1.00 16.70
CA SER A 100 -8.19 -1.56 16.91
C SER A 100 -8.14 -3.03 17.36
N LEU A 101 -9.13 -3.44 18.18
CA LEU A 101 -9.22 -4.80 18.72
C LEU A 101 -9.30 -5.83 17.58
N GLU A 102 -10.09 -5.55 16.54
CA GLU A 102 -10.26 -6.43 15.39
C GLU A 102 -8.91 -6.70 14.69
N ARG A 103 -8.09 -5.66 14.55
CA ARG A 103 -6.77 -5.80 13.93
C ARG A 103 -5.82 -6.62 14.80
N ARG A 104 -5.80 -6.36 16.11
CA ARG A 104 -5.01 -7.16 17.06
C ARG A 104 -5.46 -8.63 17.06
N THR A 105 -6.75 -8.87 17.06
CA THR A 105 -7.33 -10.23 16.98
C THR A 105 -6.93 -10.94 15.69
N LEU A 106 -6.99 -10.25 14.54
CA LEU A 106 -6.57 -10.81 13.25
C LEU A 106 -5.10 -11.24 13.27
N LEU A 107 -4.22 -10.40 13.79
CA LEU A 107 -2.79 -10.71 13.89
C LEU A 107 -2.53 -11.89 14.83
N ALA A 108 -3.23 -11.96 15.96
CA ALA A 108 -3.12 -13.08 16.90
C ALA A 108 -3.64 -14.40 16.29
N LEU A 109 -4.73 -14.36 15.50
CA LEU A 109 -5.24 -15.53 14.77
C LEU A 109 -4.23 -16.06 13.74
N LEU A 110 -3.42 -15.18 13.16
CA LEU A 110 -2.32 -15.56 12.27
C LEU A 110 -1.06 -16.04 13.03
N GLY A 111 -1.12 -16.16 14.35
CA GLY A 111 -0.04 -16.67 15.19
C GLY A 111 1.04 -15.64 15.55
N ALA A 112 0.83 -14.35 15.26
CA ALA A 112 1.79 -13.32 15.63
C ALA A 112 1.73 -13.02 17.14
N LYS A 113 2.91 -12.92 17.79
CA LYS A 113 3.02 -12.38 19.14
C LYS A 113 2.95 -10.85 19.06
N LEU A 114 2.01 -10.24 19.79
CA LEU A 114 1.86 -8.79 19.84
C LEU A 114 2.56 -8.21 21.08
N VAL A 115 3.29 -7.14 20.87
CA VAL A 115 3.87 -6.30 21.93
C VAL A 115 3.29 -4.90 21.78
N LEU A 116 2.40 -4.54 22.70
CA LEU A 116 1.74 -3.25 22.71
C LEU A 116 2.62 -2.21 23.39
N THR A 117 2.63 -0.99 22.82
CA THR A 117 3.36 0.17 23.36
C THR A 117 2.39 1.27 23.76
N PRO A 118 2.76 2.20 24.65
CA PRO A 118 1.90 3.30 25.08
C PRO A 118 1.35 4.10 23.90
N GLY A 119 0.05 4.35 23.89
CA GLY A 119 -0.63 5.05 22.80
C GLY A 119 -0.09 6.46 22.54
N ALA A 120 0.35 7.16 23.60
CA ALA A 120 0.93 8.49 23.51
C ALA A 120 2.24 8.55 22.70
N GLU A 121 2.99 7.45 22.62
CA GLU A 121 4.22 7.36 21.84
C GLU A 121 3.99 7.06 20.35
N GLY A 122 2.80 6.65 19.98
CA GLY A 122 2.45 6.33 18.60
C GLY A 122 3.39 5.30 17.95
N MET A 123 3.61 5.43 16.65
CA MET A 123 4.51 4.52 15.93
C MET A 123 5.98 4.64 16.36
N LYS A 124 6.40 5.80 16.89
CA LYS A 124 7.78 5.97 17.40
C LYS A 124 8.07 5.01 18.56
N GLY A 125 7.12 4.87 19.49
CA GLY A 125 7.23 3.90 20.59
C GLY A 125 7.32 2.47 20.08
N ALA A 126 6.48 2.10 19.10
CA ALA A 126 6.53 0.78 18.49
C ALA A 126 7.88 0.49 17.80
N ILE A 127 8.45 1.46 17.09
CA ILE A 127 9.77 1.34 16.45
C ILE A 127 10.86 1.15 17.51
N ASN A 128 10.88 1.97 18.56
CA ASN A 128 11.85 1.83 19.64
C ASN A 128 11.77 0.46 20.30
N ARG A 129 10.57 -0.03 20.58
CA ARG A 129 10.37 -1.36 21.19
C ARG A 129 10.81 -2.49 20.28
N ALA A 130 10.62 -2.38 18.96
CA ALA A 130 11.13 -3.35 18.00
C ALA A 130 12.67 -3.42 18.03
N LEU A 131 13.33 -2.28 18.08
CA LEU A 131 14.81 -2.20 18.18
C LEU A 131 15.35 -2.76 19.50
N GLU A 132 14.63 -2.55 20.61
CA GLU A 132 14.97 -3.15 21.91
C GLU A 132 14.84 -4.67 21.84
N LEU A 133 13.72 -5.18 21.34
CA LEU A 133 13.48 -6.61 21.16
C LEU A 133 14.54 -7.26 20.25
N GLN A 134 15.01 -6.55 19.22
CA GLN A 134 16.08 -7.04 18.36
C GLN A 134 17.38 -7.25 19.13
N LYS A 135 17.68 -6.40 20.13
CA LYS A 135 18.85 -6.56 21.01
C LYS A 135 18.64 -7.68 22.02
N GLU A 136 17.40 -7.82 22.55
CA GLU A 136 17.04 -8.87 23.52
C GLU A 136 17.00 -10.26 22.87
N ILE A 137 16.73 -10.35 21.57
CA ILE A 137 16.59 -11.60 20.80
C ILE A 137 17.70 -11.64 19.74
N PRO A 138 18.88 -12.20 20.03
CA PRO A 138 20.05 -12.13 19.14
C PRO A 138 19.80 -12.71 17.74
N ASN A 139 18.99 -13.78 17.64
CA ASN A 139 18.61 -14.36 16.34
C ASN A 139 17.24 -13.80 15.91
N SER A 140 17.22 -12.50 15.56
CA SER A 140 16.03 -11.81 15.06
C SER A 140 16.34 -10.93 13.86
N TRP A 141 15.32 -10.66 13.06
CA TRP A 141 15.41 -9.87 11.83
C TRP A 141 14.24 -8.91 11.73
N ILE A 142 14.53 -7.65 11.37
CA ILE A 142 13.53 -6.60 11.11
C ILE A 142 13.45 -6.37 9.61
N PRO A 143 12.31 -6.63 8.94
CA PRO A 143 12.10 -6.42 7.51
C PRO A 143 12.32 -5.00 7.00
N GLN A 144 11.97 -3.97 7.78
CA GLN A 144 12.14 -2.54 7.42
C GLN A 144 11.45 -2.15 6.11
N GLN A 145 10.13 -2.23 6.06
CA GLN A 145 9.33 -2.02 4.85
C GLN A 145 9.63 -0.73 4.06
N PHE A 146 10.09 0.34 4.71
CA PHE A 146 10.36 1.62 4.07
C PHE A 146 11.73 1.69 3.37
N ASP A 147 12.66 0.80 3.75
CA ASP A 147 14.05 0.78 3.30
C ASP A 147 14.42 -0.48 2.52
N ASN A 148 13.67 -1.56 2.70
CA ASN A 148 13.99 -2.87 2.12
C ASN A 148 13.82 -2.86 0.59
N PRO A 149 14.87 -3.14 -0.19
CA PRO A 149 14.82 -3.11 -1.65
C PRO A 149 13.92 -4.21 -2.25
N ALA A 150 13.62 -5.28 -1.52
CA ALA A 150 12.68 -6.31 -1.96
C ALA A 150 11.25 -5.75 -2.16
N ASN A 151 10.92 -4.62 -1.51
CA ASN A 151 9.64 -3.94 -1.66
C ASN A 151 9.44 -3.39 -3.08
N PRO A 152 10.20 -2.41 -3.61
CA PRO A 152 10.02 -1.99 -5.00
C PRO A 152 10.32 -3.12 -5.99
N GLU A 153 11.21 -4.06 -5.66
CA GLU A 153 11.57 -5.16 -6.55
C GLU A 153 10.38 -6.09 -6.85
N ILE A 154 9.55 -6.43 -5.87
CA ILE A 154 8.37 -7.27 -6.13
C ILE A 154 7.37 -6.55 -7.03
N HIS A 155 7.25 -5.22 -6.90
CA HIS A 155 6.39 -4.44 -7.77
C HIS A 155 6.93 -4.33 -9.20
N ARG A 156 8.27 -4.30 -9.38
CA ARG A 156 8.90 -4.42 -10.70
C ARG A 156 8.59 -5.76 -11.36
N LYS A 157 8.72 -6.84 -10.59
CA LYS A 157 8.56 -8.22 -11.10
C LYS A 157 7.11 -8.61 -11.35
N THR A 158 6.17 -8.02 -10.63
CA THR A 158 4.78 -8.46 -10.63
C THR A 158 3.82 -7.34 -10.98
N THR A 159 3.54 -6.40 -10.11
CA THR A 159 2.51 -5.36 -10.28
C THR A 159 2.67 -4.59 -11.59
N ALA A 160 3.88 -4.15 -11.90
CA ALA A 160 4.17 -3.40 -13.12
C ALA A 160 3.99 -4.24 -14.39
N VAL A 161 4.41 -5.50 -14.32
CA VAL A 161 4.26 -6.46 -15.43
C VAL A 161 2.78 -6.78 -15.66
N GLU A 162 2.04 -7.06 -14.59
CA GLU A 162 0.60 -7.31 -14.64
C GLU A 162 -0.15 -6.11 -15.25
N ILE A 163 0.14 -4.88 -14.80
CA ILE A 163 -0.47 -3.67 -15.37
C ILE A 163 -0.15 -3.53 -16.85
N TRP A 164 1.10 -3.76 -17.24
CA TRP A 164 1.54 -3.67 -18.63
C TRP A 164 0.83 -4.69 -19.52
N GLU A 165 0.78 -5.95 -19.09
CA GLU A 165 0.16 -7.06 -19.84
C GLU A 165 -1.35 -6.91 -19.91
N ASP A 166 -2.02 -6.64 -18.78
CA ASP A 166 -3.49 -6.51 -18.71
C ASP A 166 -4.02 -5.28 -19.48
N THR A 167 -3.15 -4.33 -19.82
CA THR A 167 -3.50 -3.16 -20.64
C THR A 167 -2.98 -3.25 -22.07
N ASP A 168 -2.42 -4.39 -22.51
CA ASP A 168 -1.74 -4.54 -23.80
C ASP A 168 -0.71 -3.43 -24.05
N GLY A 169 -0.01 -2.97 -23.00
CA GLY A 169 0.94 -1.87 -23.07
C GLY A 169 0.33 -0.46 -23.28
N LYS A 170 -1.00 -0.34 -23.19
CA LYS A 170 -1.70 0.92 -23.47
C LYS A 170 -1.76 1.88 -22.28
N VAL A 171 -1.40 1.44 -21.06
CA VAL A 171 -1.39 2.31 -19.89
C VAL A 171 -0.56 3.56 -20.12
N ASP A 172 -1.15 4.74 -19.86
CA ASP A 172 -0.50 6.04 -20.02
C ASP A 172 -0.02 6.63 -18.71
N ILE A 173 -0.81 6.43 -17.65
CA ILE A 173 -0.57 7.03 -16.35
C ILE A 173 -0.84 6.00 -15.25
N VAL A 174 0.05 5.95 -14.24
CA VAL A 174 -0.24 5.30 -12.95
C VAL A 174 -0.38 6.37 -11.88
N VAL A 175 -1.50 6.36 -11.16
CA VAL A 175 -1.79 7.23 -10.02
C VAL A 175 -1.80 6.37 -8.76
N SER A 176 -0.90 6.63 -7.80
CA SER A 176 -0.76 5.76 -6.63
C SER A 176 -0.43 6.51 -5.35
N ALA A 177 -1.23 6.26 -4.31
CA ALA A 177 -0.96 6.74 -2.97
C ALA A 177 0.34 6.14 -2.42
N VAL A 178 1.14 7.00 -1.79
CA VAL A 178 2.45 6.65 -1.28
C VAL A 178 2.40 6.38 0.22
N GLY A 179 2.62 5.10 0.58
CA GLY A 179 2.99 4.70 1.94
C GLY A 179 4.49 4.45 2.01
N THR A 180 4.95 3.33 1.47
CA THR A 180 6.38 2.98 1.40
C THR A 180 7.05 3.38 0.09
N GLY A 181 6.28 3.76 -0.94
CA GLY A 181 6.80 4.15 -2.25
C GLY A 181 7.05 3.00 -3.23
N GLY A 182 7.11 1.76 -2.76
CA GLY A 182 7.52 0.63 -3.60
C GLY A 182 6.64 0.37 -4.83
N THR A 183 5.32 0.52 -4.69
CA THR A 183 4.38 0.26 -5.81
C THR A 183 4.62 1.22 -6.98
N ILE A 184 4.61 2.52 -6.72
CA ILE A 184 4.77 3.53 -7.78
C ILE A 184 6.18 3.48 -8.38
N THR A 185 7.20 3.28 -7.54
CA THR A 185 8.60 3.11 -7.97
C THR A 185 8.73 1.90 -8.90
N GLY A 186 8.24 0.73 -8.47
CA GLY A 186 8.28 -0.47 -9.31
C GLY A 186 7.56 -0.30 -10.64
N CYS A 187 6.39 0.35 -10.63
CA CYS A 187 5.63 0.61 -11.85
C CYS A 187 6.37 1.54 -12.81
N VAL A 188 6.89 2.68 -12.34
CA VAL A 188 7.54 3.65 -13.23
C VAL A 188 8.83 3.10 -13.81
N GLU A 189 9.63 2.40 -13.04
CA GLU A 189 10.93 1.86 -13.49
C GLU A 189 10.80 0.76 -14.54
N VAL A 190 9.67 0.04 -14.58
CA VAL A 190 9.43 -1.00 -15.59
C VAL A 190 8.67 -0.49 -16.79
N ILE A 191 7.67 0.38 -16.60
CA ILE A 191 6.80 0.80 -17.70
C ILE A 191 7.39 1.95 -18.49
N LYS A 192 8.02 2.94 -17.83
CA LYS A 192 8.57 4.12 -18.52
C LYS A 192 9.64 3.80 -19.57
N PRO A 193 10.57 2.83 -19.38
CA PRO A 193 11.49 2.41 -20.44
C PRO A 193 10.80 1.80 -21.68
N LYS A 194 9.65 1.13 -21.48
CA LYS A 194 8.85 0.53 -22.57
C LYS A 194 7.99 1.58 -23.28
N LYS A 195 7.51 2.59 -22.54
CA LYS A 195 6.67 3.68 -23.03
C LYS A 195 7.18 5.02 -22.46
N PRO A 196 8.07 5.74 -23.17
CA PRO A 196 8.68 6.98 -22.67
C PRO A 196 7.68 8.08 -22.32
N SER A 197 6.47 8.08 -22.93
CA SER A 197 5.38 9.01 -22.62
C SER A 197 4.64 8.65 -21.31
N PHE A 198 4.89 7.48 -20.72
CA PHE A 198 4.25 7.04 -19.48
C PHE A 198 4.56 8.00 -18.33
N GLN A 199 3.56 8.25 -17.49
CA GLN A 199 3.67 9.12 -16.32
C GLN A 199 3.30 8.37 -15.03
N ALA A 200 4.03 8.67 -13.95
CA ALA A 200 3.69 8.24 -12.61
C ALA A 200 3.38 9.46 -11.75
N ILE A 201 2.20 9.47 -11.16
CA ILE A 201 1.67 10.56 -10.32
C ILE A 201 1.44 10.02 -8.93
N ALA A 202 2.10 10.61 -7.94
CA ALA A 202 1.95 10.26 -6.54
C ALA A 202 0.64 10.82 -5.96
N VAL A 203 0.15 10.19 -4.90
CA VAL A 203 -0.97 10.70 -4.09
C VAL A 203 -0.54 10.70 -2.64
N GLU A 204 -0.84 11.77 -1.93
CA GLU A 204 -0.56 11.91 -0.50
C GLU A 204 -1.68 12.64 0.24
N PRO A 205 -1.75 12.53 1.59
CA PRO A 205 -2.71 13.29 2.37
C PRO A 205 -2.44 14.80 2.31
N LYS A 206 -3.49 15.60 2.11
CA LYS A 206 -3.41 17.07 2.12
C LYS A 206 -2.83 17.61 3.43
N ASP A 207 -3.10 16.94 4.55
CA ASP A 207 -2.61 17.35 5.87
C ASP A 207 -1.13 16.96 6.12
N SER A 208 -0.52 16.16 5.24
CA SER A 208 0.88 15.71 5.33
C SER A 208 1.55 15.67 3.95
N PRO A 209 1.69 16.83 3.26
CA PRO A 209 2.08 16.89 1.85
C PRO A 209 3.61 16.86 1.66
N VAL A 210 4.28 15.85 2.21
CA VAL A 210 5.74 15.78 2.26
C VAL A 210 6.39 15.55 0.88
N ILE A 211 5.69 14.85 -0.04
CA ILE A 211 6.17 14.61 -1.41
C ILE A 211 6.06 15.90 -2.22
N THR A 212 4.91 16.56 -2.17
CA THR A 212 4.69 17.87 -2.83
C THR A 212 5.73 18.88 -2.37
N GLN A 213 5.93 19.00 -1.06
CA GLN A 213 6.94 19.89 -0.48
C GLN A 213 8.35 19.56 -0.99
N THR A 214 8.70 18.28 -1.07
CA THR A 214 10.00 17.83 -1.59
C THR A 214 10.17 18.17 -3.06
N LEU A 215 9.15 17.92 -3.89
CA LEU A 215 9.17 18.23 -5.32
C LEU A 215 9.31 19.74 -5.57
N GLN A 216 8.77 20.58 -4.67
CA GLN A 216 8.85 22.04 -4.72
C GLN A 216 10.10 22.62 -4.04
N GLY A 217 10.97 21.77 -3.47
CA GLY A 217 12.17 22.23 -2.74
C GLY A 217 11.84 22.92 -1.40
N GLN A 218 10.68 22.67 -0.83
CA GLN A 218 10.22 23.23 0.43
C GLN A 218 10.61 22.36 1.62
N PRO A 219 10.77 22.92 2.83
CA PRO A 219 10.94 22.15 4.05
C PRO A 219 9.75 21.21 4.31
N ILE A 220 10.05 19.97 4.68
CA ILE A 220 9.03 18.96 5.01
C ILE A 220 8.33 19.32 6.32
N LYS A 221 6.99 19.37 6.30
CA LYS A 221 6.11 19.59 7.45
C LYS A 221 5.02 18.51 7.46
N PRO A 222 5.27 17.35 8.08
CA PRO A 222 4.25 16.30 8.19
C PRO A 222 3.16 16.72 9.18
N GLY A 223 1.94 16.23 8.96
CA GLY A 223 0.80 16.46 9.84
C GLY A 223 -0.02 15.19 10.06
N PRO A 224 -0.90 15.15 11.07
CA PRO A 224 -1.80 14.02 11.33
C PRO A 224 -2.88 13.94 10.26
N HIS A 225 -3.19 12.73 9.82
CA HIS A 225 -4.25 12.45 8.83
C HIS A 225 -4.91 11.09 9.10
N LYS A 226 -6.03 10.83 8.40
CA LYS A 226 -6.84 9.60 8.58
C LYS A 226 -6.78 8.64 7.39
N ILE A 227 -5.98 8.93 6.34
CA ILE A 227 -5.82 8.06 5.17
C ILE A 227 -4.80 6.97 5.49
N GLN A 228 -5.24 5.91 6.14
CA GLN A 228 -4.39 4.83 6.62
C GLN A 228 -3.61 4.15 5.48
N GLY A 229 -2.35 3.82 5.76
CA GLY A 229 -1.45 3.15 4.80
C GLY A 229 -0.71 4.07 3.84
N THR A 230 -0.87 5.39 3.99
CA THR A 230 -0.21 6.44 3.20
C THR A 230 0.45 7.47 4.11
N GLY A 231 1.18 8.43 3.55
CA GLY A 231 1.64 9.61 4.28
C GLY A 231 2.53 9.29 5.48
N ALA A 232 3.67 8.66 5.27
CA ALA A 232 4.58 8.26 6.33
C ALA A 232 5.18 9.44 7.15
N GLY A 233 5.00 10.68 6.66
CA GLY A 233 5.57 11.88 7.29
C GLY A 233 7.03 12.15 6.92
N PHE A 234 7.61 11.34 6.06
CA PHE A 234 8.96 11.47 5.50
C PHE A 234 8.99 10.87 4.10
N ILE A 235 10.08 11.10 3.35
CA ILE A 235 10.29 10.45 2.05
C ILE A 235 10.92 9.07 2.27
N PRO A 236 10.21 7.96 1.97
CA PRO A 236 10.76 6.61 2.08
C PRO A 236 11.92 6.40 1.11
N LYS A 237 12.92 5.59 1.50
CA LYS A 237 14.02 5.24 0.58
C LYS A 237 13.53 4.45 -0.65
N ASN A 238 12.45 3.71 -0.51
CA ASN A 238 11.82 2.98 -1.61
C ASN A 238 11.01 3.85 -2.58
N LEU A 239 10.86 5.17 -2.31
CA LEU A 239 10.27 6.13 -3.23
C LEU A 239 11.36 6.81 -4.05
N HIS A 240 11.55 6.36 -5.28
CA HIS A 240 12.52 6.94 -6.19
C HIS A 240 11.90 8.10 -6.98
N LEU A 241 12.06 9.32 -6.48
CA LEU A 241 11.56 10.53 -7.17
C LEU A 241 12.30 10.80 -8.48
N LYS A 242 13.55 10.35 -8.59
CA LYS A 242 14.44 10.49 -9.77
C LYS A 242 15.04 9.13 -10.15
N ASP A 243 15.35 8.96 -11.43
CA ASP A 243 16.09 7.80 -11.91
C ASP A 243 17.61 7.91 -11.58
N SER A 244 18.37 6.88 -11.94
CA SER A 244 19.82 6.83 -11.74
C SER A 244 20.60 7.93 -12.50
N LYS A 245 19.97 8.59 -13.46
CA LYS A 245 20.50 9.71 -14.24
C LYS A 245 20.06 11.08 -13.73
N GLY A 246 19.24 11.10 -12.65
CA GLY A 246 18.70 12.32 -12.07
C GLY A 246 17.41 12.85 -12.72
N ASN A 247 16.85 12.13 -13.72
CA ASN A 247 15.60 12.54 -14.35
C ASN A 247 14.41 12.25 -13.42
N GLY A 248 13.41 13.12 -13.43
CA GLY A 248 12.19 12.94 -12.66
C GLY A 248 11.41 11.68 -13.07
N GLN A 249 11.17 10.79 -12.12
CA GLN A 249 10.33 9.60 -12.31
C GLN A 249 8.88 9.88 -11.91
N ILE A 250 8.70 10.54 -10.77
CA ILE A 250 7.39 11.00 -10.29
C ILE A 250 7.23 12.43 -10.80
N VAL A 251 6.27 12.62 -11.70
CA VAL A 251 6.12 13.89 -12.42
C VAL A 251 5.21 14.89 -11.69
N ASP A 252 4.37 14.41 -10.77
CA ASP A 252 3.41 15.21 -10.02
C ASP A 252 2.99 14.49 -8.75
N CYS A 253 2.40 15.22 -7.80
CA CYS A 253 1.81 14.67 -6.58
C CYS A 253 0.48 15.37 -6.27
N ILE A 254 -0.60 14.58 -6.20
CA ILE A 254 -1.94 15.07 -5.86
C ILE A 254 -2.16 14.91 -4.36
N THR A 255 -2.57 15.99 -3.72
CA THR A 255 -2.96 15.96 -2.31
C THR A 255 -4.46 15.73 -2.17
N VAL A 256 -4.87 14.77 -1.32
CA VAL A 256 -6.28 14.43 -1.11
C VAL A 256 -6.66 14.62 0.36
N SER A 257 -7.84 15.17 0.61
CA SER A 257 -8.36 15.33 1.97
C SER A 257 -8.85 14.01 2.57
N ASN A 258 -8.93 13.94 3.90
CA ASN A 258 -9.54 12.81 4.59
C ASN A 258 -10.99 12.60 4.14
N GLU A 259 -11.76 13.68 4.06
CA GLU A 259 -13.20 13.63 3.72
C GLU A 259 -13.42 13.13 2.30
N ASP A 260 -12.72 13.68 1.30
CA ASP A 260 -12.83 13.23 -0.09
C ASP A 260 -12.50 11.75 -0.22
N SER A 261 -11.50 11.26 0.56
CA SER A 261 -11.13 9.86 0.58
C SER A 261 -12.25 8.97 1.12
N PHE A 262 -12.93 9.39 2.20
CA PHE A 262 -14.05 8.64 2.77
C PHE A 262 -15.25 8.64 1.83
N VAL A 263 -15.63 9.80 1.32
CA VAL A 263 -16.77 9.96 0.39
C VAL A 263 -16.56 9.08 -0.83
N MET A 264 -15.38 9.14 -1.46
CA MET A 264 -15.11 8.33 -2.66
C MET A 264 -15.09 6.83 -2.35
N ALA A 265 -14.53 6.39 -1.22
CA ALA A 265 -14.54 4.97 -0.85
C ALA A 265 -15.98 4.46 -0.63
N ARG A 266 -16.87 5.27 -0.03
CA ARG A 266 -18.31 4.97 0.10
C ARG A 266 -19.01 4.93 -1.26
N ARG A 267 -18.70 5.86 -2.17
CA ARG A 267 -19.23 5.88 -3.54
C ARG A 267 -18.81 4.63 -4.31
N LEU A 268 -17.56 4.22 -4.22
CA LEU A 268 -17.08 2.97 -4.85
C LEU A 268 -17.89 1.77 -4.38
N ALA A 269 -18.19 1.67 -3.09
CA ALA A 269 -19.03 0.60 -2.56
C ALA A 269 -20.47 0.66 -3.08
N LYS A 270 -21.10 1.84 -3.01
CA LYS A 270 -22.53 2.03 -3.37
C LYS A 270 -22.78 2.04 -4.89
N GLU A 271 -21.87 2.62 -5.67
CA GLU A 271 -22.06 2.87 -7.11
C GLU A 271 -21.38 1.79 -7.98
N GLU A 272 -20.20 1.29 -7.59
CA GLU A 272 -19.42 0.31 -8.37
C GLU A 272 -19.46 -1.11 -7.78
N GLY A 273 -19.99 -1.28 -6.56
CA GLY A 273 -19.94 -2.56 -5.84
C GLY A 273 -18.54 -2.92 -5.34
N ILE A 274 -17.64 -1.93 -5.22
CA ILE A 274 -16.23 -2.13 -4.85
C ILE A 274 -16.04 -1.70 -3.40
N LEU A 275 -16.01 -2.68 -2.48
CA LEU A 275 -15.75 -2.45 -1.07
C LEU A 275 -14.23 -2.38 -0.80
N ALA A 276 -13.69 -1.17 -0.79
CA ALA A 276 -12.26 -0.93 -0.65
C ALA A 276 -11.93 0.05 0.50
N GLY A 277 -10.66 0.06 0.92
CA GLY A 277 -10.18 0.89 2.02
C GLY A 277 -10.07 2.38 1.67
N ILE A 278 -9.81 3.19 2.69
CA ILE A 278 -9.77 4.66 2.64
C ILE A 278 -8.77 5.18 1.59
N SER A 279 -7.57 4.58 1.53
CA SER A 279 -6.53 4.95 0.56
C SER A 279 -6.93 4.67 -0.89
N THR A 280 -7.86 3.73 -1.13
CA THR A 280 -8.45 3.53 -2.46
C THR A 280 -9.31 4.71 -2.85
N GLY A 281 -10.10 5.25 -1.91
CA GLY A 281 -10.86 6.49 -2.13
C GLY A 281 -9.95 7.64 -2.53
N ALA A 282 -8.84 7.85 -1.80
CA ALA A 282 -7.84 8.86 -2.13
C ALA A 282 -7.26 8.67 -3.55
N ASN A 283 -6.92 7.43 -3.89
CA ASN A 283 -6.40 7.08 -5.21
C ASN A 283 -7.37 7.41 -6.34
N VAL A 284 -8.66 7.08 -6.17
CA VAL A 284 -9.68 7.34 -7.19
C VAL A 284 -9.99 8.82 -7.30
N VAL A 285 -10.04 9.59 -6.21
CA VAL A 285 -10.16 11.06 -6.24
C VAL A 285 -9.04 11.66 -7.08
N ALA A 286 -7.80 11.30 -6.80
CA ALA A 286 -6.64 11.79 -7.54
C ALA A 286 -6.66 11.36 -9.02
N ALA A 287 -7.03 10.11 -9.30
CA ALA A 287 -7.15 9.63 -10.68
C ALA A 287 -8.21 10.39 -11.48
N ILE A 288 -9.35 10.74 -10.87
CA ILE A 288 -10.39 11.57 -11.48
C ILE A 288 -9.87 12.99 -11.73
N GLU A 289 -9.13 13.59 -10.79
CA GLU A 289 -8.51 14.92 -10.98
C GLU A 289 -7.54 14.90 -12.16
N VAL A 290 -6.68 13.89 -12.25
CA VAL A 290 -5.76 13.71 -13.38
C VAL A 290 -6.52 13.48 -14.70
N ALA A 291 -7.60 12.71 -14.69
CA ALA A 291 -8.43 12.42 -15.87
C ALA A 291 -9.14 13.67 -16.43
N LYS A 292 -9.46 14.64 -15.58
CA LYS A 292 -10.11 15.92 -15.99
C LYS A 292 -9.16 16.88 -16.72
N ARG A 293 -7.85 16.67 -16.65
CA ARG A 293 -6.87 17.53 -17.33
C ARG A 293 -7.03 17.37 -18.84
N PRO A 294 -7.08 18.49 -19.62
CA PRO A 294 -7.29 18.42 -21.08
C PRO A 294 -6.29 17.54 -21.83
N GLU A 295 -5.03 17.56 -21.40
CA GLU A 295 -3.96 16.76 -21.96
C GLU A 295 -4.09 15.26 -21.71
N ASN A 296 -5.00 14.85 -20.85
CA ASN A 296 -5.25 13.45 -20.51
C ASN A 296 -6.51 12.87 -21.19
N LYS A 297 -7.13 13.63 -22.07
CA LYS A 297 -8.25 13.15 -22.88
C LYS A 297 -7.87 11.89 -23.66
N GLY A 298 -8.70 10.85 -23.57
CA GLY A 298 -8.50 9.54 -24.23
C GLY A 298 -7.41 8.66 -23.60
N LYS A 299 -6.72 9.13 -22.56
CA LYS A 299 -5.66 8.34 -21.90
C LYS A 299 -6.23 7.23 -21.02
N MET A 300 -5.41 6.21 -20.82
CA MET A 300 -5.66 5.11 -19.91
C MET A 300 -4.88 5.31 -18.61
N ILE A 301 -5.61 5.46 -17.52
CA ILE A 301 -5.10 5.73 -16.17
C ILE A 301 -5.34 4.51 -15.30
N VAL A 302 -4.29 3.99 -14.69
CA VAL A 302 -4.40 2.91 -13.70
C VAL A 302 -4.19 3.50 -12.32
N THR A 303 -5.07 3.14 -11.37
CA THR A 303 -4.91 3.45 -9.96
C THR A 303 -5.09 2.20 -9.10
N ILE A 304 -4.75 2.27 -7.79
CA ILE A 304 -4.58 1.09 -6.94
C ILE A 304 -5.69 1.01 -5.90
N ALA A 305 -6.42 -0.10 -5.85
CA ALA A 305 -7.27 -0.46 -4.71
C ALA A 305 -6.43 -1.22 -3.69
N CYS A 306 -5.86 -0.48 -2.73
CA CYS A 306 -4.77 -0.98 -1.89
C CYS A 306 -5.19 -2.09 -0.92
N SER A 307 -6.45 -2.11 -0.44
CA SER A 307 -6.94 -3.06 0.56
C SER A 307 -8.46 -3.16 0.58
N THR A 308 -8.97 -4.26 1.16
CA THR A 308 -10.42 -4.44 1.40
C THR A 308 -10.99 -3.40 2.37
N GLY A 309 -12.25 -3.02 2.19
CA GLY A 309 -12.96 -2.07 3.06
C GLY A 309 -13.35 -2.64 4.42
N GLU A 310 -13.51 -3.95 4.56
CA GLU A 310 -13.90 -4.61 5.82
C GLU A 310 -12.97 -4.29 6.99
N ARG A 311 -11.69 -4.03 6.73
CA ARG A 311 -10.69 -3.64 7.74
C ARG A 311 -10.91 -2.26 8.35
N TYR A 312 -11.81 -1.48 7.79
CA TYR A 312 -12.02 -0.07 8.18
C TYR A 312 -13.42 0.18 8.73
N LEU A 313 -14.18 -0.90 9.06
CA LEU A 313 -15.52 -0.81 9.62
C LEU A 313 -15.56 -0.11 10.98
N SER A 314 -14.47 -0.15 11.76
CA SER A 314 -14.34 0.60 13.02
C SER A 314 -13.89 2.06 12.86
N THR A 315 -13.74 2.55 11.62
CA THR A 315 -13.27 3.91 11.32
C THR A 315 -14.41 4.82 10.81
N ALA A 316 -14.10 6.10 10.59
CA ALA A 316 -15.02 7.08 10.01
C ALA A 316 -15.53 6.69 8.60
N LEU A 317 -14.87 5.76 7.89
CA LEU A 317 -15.37 5.22 6.62
C LEU A 317 -16.77 4.64 6.76
N ALA A 318 -17.03 3.90 7.83
CA ALA A 318 -18.30 3.20 8.05
C ALA A 318 -19.28 3.95 8.98
N ALA A 319 -18.98 5.18 9.38
CA ALA A 319 -19.78 5.90 10.39
C ALA A 319 -21.26 6.04 9.98
N GLU A 320 -21.54 6.41 8.73
CA GLU A 320 -22.90 6.55 8.21
C GLU A 320 -23.64 5.20 8.22
N ALA A 321 -23.02 4.15 7.68
CA ALA A 321 -23.63 2.82 7.63
C ALA A 321 -23.90 2.25 9.03
N LYS A 322 -23.01 2.52 10.00
CA LYS A 322 -23.25 2.13 11.42
C LYS A 322 -24.47 2.83 12.00
N ALA A 323 -24.62 4.13 11.78
CA ALA A 323 -25.76 4.88 12.25
C ALA A 323 -27.08 4.36 11.64
N GLU A 324 -27.06 3.94 10.36
CA GLU A 324 -28.23 3.38 9.67
C GLU A 324 -28.67 2.03 10.25
N VAL A 325 -27.74 1.21 10.77
CA VAL A 325 -28.05 -0.13 11.32
C VAL A 325 -28.14 -0.17 12.86
N GLY A 326 -28.11 0.99 13.51
CA GLY A 326 -28.32 1.13 14.96
C GLY A 326 -27.07 0.78 15.80
N GLY A 327 -25.88 0.99 15.25
CA GLY A 327 -24.57 0.75 15.90
C GLY A 327 -23.89 2.02 16.39
#